data_d175090de3755cd083ca75987c6b73f8
#
_entry.id   d175090de3755cd083ca75987c6b73f8
#
_cell.length_a   1.000
_cell.length_b   1.000
_cell.length_c   1.000
_cell.angle_alpha   90.00
_cell.angle_beta   90.00
_cell.angle_gamma   90.00
#
_symmetry.space_group_name_H-M   'P 1'
#
loop_
_entity.id
_entity.type
_entity.pdbx_description
1 polymer ?
#
loop_
_entity_poly.entity_id
_entity_poly.type
_entity_poly.pdbx_seq_one_letter_code
_entity_poly.pdbx_strand_id
1 'polypeptide(L)'
;MHASRDQNIGRPDVEDWPFLALLEELGIRCDPQLLDLALTHRSYAFENGGIPTNERLEFLGDAILEVGVTDYLYRAFPDKPEGQLAKLRSAVVSTVSLGQLARQLGIGPRIKLGKGEERTGGHDKTSILADTTEALLGAVELSAGLPSALRLVHHLFDPLIDEAQRTCLLYTSDAADE
;
A
#
# COMPACT_ATOMS: atom_id res chain seq x y z
N MET A 1 -16.78 -33.79 30.98
CA MET A 1 -15.59 -32.92 30.97
C MET A 1 -15.04 -32.90 29.54
N HIS A 2 -15.44 -31.92 28.72
CA HIS A 2 -14.88 -31.69 27.39
C HIS A 2 -14.12 -30.35 27.46
N ALA A 3 -12.80 -30.47 27.42
CA ALA A 3 -11.95 -29.30 27.37
C ALA A 3 -12.04 -28.70 25.97
N SER A 4 -12.51 -27.46 25.91
CA SER A 4 -12.43 -26.61 24.72
C SER A 4 -10.96 -26.42 24.35
N ARG A 5 -10.56 -26.89 23.18
CA ARG A 5 -9.29 -26.50 22.56
C ARG A 5 -9.47 -25.06 22.06
N ASP A 6 -8.93 -24.11 22.80
CA ASP A 6 -8.65 -22.79 22.27
C ASP A 6 -7.77 -22.95 21.03
N GLN A 7 -8.35 -22.71 19.86
CA GLN A 7 -7.60 -22.50 18.64
C GLN A 7 -6.93 -21.13 18.75
N ASN A 8 -5.68 -21.15 19.19
CA ASN A 8 -4.77 -20.02 19.04
C ASN A 8 -4.57 -19.79 17.54
N ILE A 9 -5.42 -18.96 16.94
CA ILE A 9 -5.21 -18.45 15.59
C ILE A 9 -4.00 -17.55 15.72
N GLY A 10 -2.83 -18.06 15.26
CA GLY A 10 -1.56 -17.39 15.35
C GLY A 10 -1.66 -15.97 14.85
N ARG A 11 -1.44 -15.01 15.75
CA ARG A 11 -1.11 -13.65 15.36
C ARG A 11 0.10 -13.78 14.42
N PRO A 12 0.09 -13.14 13.24
CA PRO A 12 1.33 -13.05 12.48
C PRO A 12 2.38 -12.44 13.41
N ASP A 13 3.51 -13.12 13.54
CA ASP A 13 4.61 -12.61 14.38
C ASP A 13 4.96 -11.22 13.89
N VAL A 14 4.69 -10.22 14.73
CA VAL A 14 4.92 -8.79 14.43
C VAL A 14 6.40 -8.54 14.15
N GLU A 15 7.27 -9.38 14.74
CA GLU A 15 8.73 -9.27 14.66
C GLU A 15 9.29 -9.48 13.23
N ASP A 16 8.53 -10.10 12.30
CA ASP A 16 9.02 -10.43 10.96
C ASP A 16 8.26 -9.74 9.82
N TRP A 17 7.37 -8.79 10.09
CA TRP A 17 6.67 -8.09 9.03
C TRP A 17 7.02 -6.60 8.96
N PRO A 18 7.81 -6.17 7.94
CA PRO A 18 8.28 -4.79 7.81
C PRO A 18 7.16 -3.74 7.85
N PHE A 19 5.98 -4.04 7.29
CA PHE A 19 4.84 -3.12 7.35
C PHE A 19 4.35 -2.88 8.77
N LEU A 20 4.22 -3.92 9.60
CA LEU A 20 3.79 -3.74 11.00
C LEU A 20 4.86 -3.06 11.84
N ALA A 21 6.13 -3.37 11.62
CA ALA A 21 7.24 -2.68 12.27
C ALA A 21 7.22 -1.16 11.94
N LEU A 22 6.92 -0.80 10.69
CA LEU A 22 6.76 0.59 10.28
C LEU A 22 5.57 1.25 10.98
N LEU A 23 4.41 0.60 11.07
CA LEU A 23 3.25 1.15 11.78
C LEU A 23 3.58 1.39 13.27
N GLU A 24 4.32 0.50 13.90
CA GLU A 24 4.77 0.64 15.28
C GLU A 24 5.72 1.83 15.43
N GLU A 25 6.71 1.99 14.57
CA GLU A 25 7.62 3.14 14.51
C GLU A 25 6.87 4.46 14.39
N LEU A 26 5.83 4.49 13.54
CA LEU A 26 4.98 5.67 13.36
C LEU A 26 3.94 5.86 14.48
N GLY A 27 3.85 4.94 15.44
CA GLY A 27 2.85 4.97 16.50
C GLY A 27 1.41 4.80 15.99
N ILE A 28 1.24 4.09 14.88
CA ILE A 28 -0.06 3.84 14.25
C ILE A 28 -0.56 2.45 14.65
N ARG A 29 -1.77 2.39 15.18
CA ARG A 29 -2.44 1.12 15.48
C ARG A 29 -3.45 0.80 14.41
N CYS A 30 -3.33 -0.37 13.80
CA CYS A 30 -4.29 -0.89 12.85
C CYS A 30 -5.15 -1.97 13.51
N ASP A 31 -6.47 -1.91 13.29
CA ASP A 31 -7.42 -2.92 13.75
C ASP A 31 -7.08 -4.27 13.09
N PRO A 32 -6.89 -5.35 13.85
CA PRO A 32 -6.55 -6.67 13.29
C PRO A 32 -7.59 -7.21 12.30
N GLN A 33 -8.87 -6.88 12.44
CA GLN A 33 -9.91 -7.33 11.52
C GLN A 33 -9.83 -6.55 10.20
N LEU A 34 -9.55 -5.25 10.24
CA LEU A 34 -9.35 -4.44 9.04
C LEU A 34 -8.05 -4.81 8.33
N LEU A 35 -7.00 -5.12 9.08
CA LEU A 35 -5.75 -5.65 8.53
C LEU A 35 -5.97 -6.97 7.81
N ASP A 36 -6.69 -7.90 8.44
CA ASP A 36 -7.04 -9.19 7.86
C ASP A 36 -7.90 -9.04 6.59
N LEU A 37 -8.85 -8.12 6.60
CA LEU A 37 -9.68 -7.79 5.43
C LEU A 37 -8.83 -7.20 4.29
N ALA A 38 -7.90 -6.29 4.58
CA ALA A 38 -7.02 -5.69 3.58
C ALA A 38 -6.15 -6.73 2.87
N LEU A 39 -5.80 -7.83 3.56
CA LEU A 39 -5.05 -8.96 3.01
C LEU A 39 -5.92 -10.01 2.31
N THR A 40 -7.24 -9.85 2.27
CA THR A 40 -8.17 -10.84 1.71
C THR A 40 -8.49 -10.53 0.25
N HIS A 41 -7.78 -11.18 -0.67
CA HIS A 41 -8.02 -11.06 -2.10
C HIS A 41 -9.30 -11.78 -2.53
N ARG A 42 -9.95 -11.29 -3.57
CA ARG A 42 -11.21 -11.86 -4.12
C ARG A 42 -11.15 -13.34 -4.46
N SER A 43 -9.99 -13.85 -4.91
CA SER A 43 -9.83 -15.27 -5.22
C SER A 43 -9.95 -16.14 -3.98
N TYR A 44 -9.40 -15.70 -2.86
CA TYR A 44 -9.55 -16.38 -1.57
C TYR A 44 -11.00 -16.34 -1.09
N ALA A 45 -11.63 -15.18 -1.16
CA ALA A 45 -13.02 -15.00 -0.77
C ALA A 45 -13.97 -15.90 -1.55
N PHE A 46 -13.75 -16.03 -2.86
CA PHE A 46 -14.54 -16.92 -3.72
C PHE A 46 -14.46 -18.39 -3.27
N GLU A 47 -13.27 -18.88 -2.93
CA GLU A 47 -13.07 -20.27 -2.48
C GLU A 47 -13.55 -20.50 -1.03
N ASN A 48 -13.81 -19.43 -0.26
CA ASN A 48 -14.21 -19.48 1.14
C ASN A 48 -15.63 -18.95 1.41
N GLY A 49 -16.56 -19.25 0.49
CA GLY A 49 -17.99 -18.98 0.69
C GLY A 49 -18.40 -17.53 0.43
N GLY A 50 -17.60 -16.75 -0.29
CA GLY A 50 -17.92 -15.37 -0.66
C GLY A 50 -17.83 -14.39 0.49
N ILE A 51 -16.83 -14.56 1.37
CA ILE A 51 -16.54 -13.61 2.45
C ILE A 51 -16.16 -12.24 1.88
N PRO A 52 -16.17 -11.15 2.69
CA PRO A 52 -15.73 -9.83 2.25
C PRO A 52 -14.30 -9.81 1.70
N THR A 53 -14.07 -8.97 0.70
CA THR A 53 -12.78 -8.77 0.03
C THR A 53 -12.17 -7.43 0.38
N ASN A 54 -10.91 -7.22 -0.02
CA ASN A 54 -10.20 -5.97 0.18
C ASN A 54 -10.60 -4.84 -0.79
N GLU A 55 -11.42 -5.11 -1.81
CA GLU A 55 -11.72 -4.14 -2.90
C GLU A 55 -12.31 -2.80 -2.41
N ARG A 56 -13.10 -2.81 -1.34
CA ARG A 56 -13.63 -1.56 -0.78
C ARG A 56 -12.59 -0.77 0.02
N LEU A 57 -11.65 -1.45 0.65
CA LEU A 57 -10.51 -0.80 1.32
C LEU A 57 -9.53 -0.25 0.30
N GLU A 58 -9.26 -0.96 -0.79
CA GLU A 58 -8.50 -0.51 -1.96
C GLU A 58 -9.06 0.80 -2.49
N PHE A 59 -10.36 0.84 -2.79
CA PHE A 59 -11.03 2.06 -3.26
C PHE A 59 -10.86 3.26 -2.32
N LEU A 60 -10.94 3.05 -1.00
CA LEU A 60 -10.71 4.10 -0.01
C LEU A 60 -9.24 4.51 0.04
N GLY A 61 -8.35 3.53 0.02
CA GLY A 61 -6.90 3.75 0.10
C GLY A 61 -6.32 4.47 -1.11
N ASP A 62 -6.81 4.18 -2.31
CA ASP A 62 -6.47 4.90 -3.54
C ASP A 62 -6.75 6.40 -3.39
N ALA A 63 -7.94 6.78 -2.91
CA ALA A 63 -8.29 8.18 -2.69
C ALA A 63 -7.38 8.86 -1.65
N ILE A 64 -7.01 8.16 -0.57
CA ILE A 64 -6.11 8.68 0.47
C ILE A 64 -4.70 8.88 -0.10
N LEU A 65 -4.21 7.92 -0.87
CA LEU A 65 -2.91 8.00 -1.54
C LEU A 65 -2.86 9.19 -2.49
N GLU A 66 -3.86 9.35 -3.35
CA GLU A 66 -3.95 10.47 -4.29
C GLU A 66 -3.94 11.81 -3.57
N VAL A 67 -4.69 11.97 -2.48
CA VAL A 67 -4.70 13.20 -1.68
C VAL A 67 -3.34 13.46 -1.04
N GLY A 68 -2.73 12.48 -0.39
CA GLY A 68 -1.45 12.65 0.31
C GLY A 68 -0.31 13.03 -0.64
N VAL A 69 -0.20 12.31 -1.76
CA VAL A 69 0.82 12.60 -2.78
C VAL A 69 0.57 13.96 -3.44
N THR A 70 -0.68 14.29 -3.74
CA THR A 70 -1.01 15.60 -4.36
C THR A 70 -0.73 16.76 -3.43
N ASP A 71 -1.07 16.65 -2.14
CA ASP A 71 -0.77 17.70 -1.15
C ASP A 71 0.73 17.95 -1.02
N TYR A 72 1.53 16.89 -0.94
CA TYR A 72 2.98 17.01 -0.90
C TYR A 72 3.55 17.68 -2.16
N LEU A 73 3.16 17.21 -3.34
CA LEU A 73 3.61 17.78 -4.61
C LEU A 73 3.28 19.27 -4.73
N TYR A 74 2.06 19.65 -4.37
CA TYR A 74 1.61 21.04 -4.42
C TYR A 74 2.44 21.96 -3.51
N ARG A 75 2.78 21.49 -2.30
CA ARG A 75 3.53 22.28 -1.33
C ARG A 75 5.04 22.29 -1.59
N ALA A 76 5.59 21.14 -1.99
CA ALA A 76 7.03 20.97 -2.19
C ALA A 76 7.53 21.63 -3.48
N PHE A 77 6.66 21.76 -4.49
CA PHE A 77 7.04 22.27 -5.82
C PHE A 77 6.14 23.43 -6.29
N PRO A 78 6.14 24.58 -5.58
CA PRO A 78 5.23 25.69 -5.87
C PRO A 78 5.42 26.31 -7.26
N ASP A 79 6.61 26.17 -7.85
CA ASP A 79 6.96 26.76 -9.15
C ASP A 79 6.66 25.84 -10.34
N LYS A 80 6.23 24.58 -10.07
CA LYS A 80 5.93 23.64 -11.16
C LYS A 80 4.51 23.82 -11.70
N PRO A 81 4.36 23.84 -13.03
CA PRO A 81 3.03 23.84 -13.63
C PRO A 81 2.29 22.52 -13.38
N GLU A 82 0.95 22.57 -13.38
CA GLU A 82 0.06 21.43 -13.11
C GLU A 82 0.44 20.16 -13.88
N GLY A 83 0.72 20.28 -15.18
CA GLY A 83 1.08 19.11 -16.01
C GLY A 83 2.37 18.39 -15.56
N GLN A 84 3.32 19.09 -14.95
CA GLN A 84 4.51 18.45 -14.37
C GLN A 84 4.18 17.76 -13.04
N LEU A 85 3.36 18.38 -12.19
CA LEU A 85 2.90 17.77 -10.95
C LEU A 85 2.09 16.50 -11.22
N ALA A 86 1.20 16.53 -12.21
CA ALA A 86 0.41 15.37 -12.62
C ALA A 86 1.30 14.20 -13.14
N LYS A 87 2.36 14.51 -13.89
CA LYS A 87 3.32 13.49 -14.34
C LYS A 87 4.08 12.85 -13.18
N LEU A 88 4.56 13.66 -12.22
CA LEU A 88 5.24 13.16 -11.03
C LEU A 88 4.32 12.26 -10.20
N ARG A 89 3.06 12.72 -9.98
CA ARG A 89 2.05 11.92 -9.29
C ARG A 89 1.86 10.58 -9.97
N SER A 90 1.55 10.56 -11.27
CA SER A 90 1.33 9.32 -12.01
C SER A 90 2.51 8.35 -11.98
N ALA A 91 3.74 8.85 -11.93
CA ALA A 91 4.92 8.00 -11.82
C ALA A 91 4.99 7.33 -10.44
N VAL A 92 4.70 8.07 -9.38
CA VAL A 92 4.86 7.62 -7.99
C VAL A 92 3.71 6.71 -7.54
N VAL A 93 2.47 7.00 -7.97
CA VAL A 93 1.29 6.17 -7.64
C VAL A 93 1.00 5.09 -8.68
N SER A 94 1.95 4.81 -9.58
CA SER A 94 1.76 3.76 -10.57
C SER A 94 1.70 2.37 -9.94
N THR A 95 0.96 1.45 -10.56
CA THR A 95 0.91 0.04 -10.16
C THR A 95 2.31 -0.57 -9.99
N VAL A 96 3.26 -0.17 -10.81
CA VAL A 96 4.65 -0.65 -10.73
C VAL A 96 5.32 -0.14 -9.45
N SER A 97 5.20 1.14 -9.16
CA SER A 97 5.76 1.76 -7.95
C SER A 97 5.15 1.17 -6.68
N LEU A 98 3.83 1.06 -6.63
CA LEU A 98 3.11 0.43 -5.52
C LEU A 98 3.51 -1.03 -5.31
N GLY A 99 3.64 -1.81 -6.39
CA GLY A 99 4.09 -3.21 -6.33
C GLY A 99 5.53 -3.34 -5.81
N GLN A 100 6.43 -2.44 -6.17
CA GLN A 100 7.80 -2.40 -5.64
C GLN A 100 7.81 -2.09 -4.14
N LEU A 101 7.03 -1.09 -3.72
CA LEU A 101 6.86 -0.74 -2.31
C LEU A 101 6.28 -1.91 -1.51
N ALA A 102 5.27 -2.60 -2.05
CA ALA A 102 4.68 -3.78 -1.43
C ALA A 102 5.71 -4.90 -1.17
N ARG A 103 6.64 -5.12 -2.10
CA ARG A 103 7.73 -6.08 -1.93
C ARG A 103 8.67 -5.68 -0.80
N GLN A 104 9.04 -4.40 -0.73
CA GLN A 104 9.89 -3.87 0.35
C GLN A 104 9.21 -3.99 1.72
N LEU A 105 7.90 -3.81 1.77
CA LEU A 105 7.10 -3.92 3.00
C LEU A 105 6.71 -5.37 3.35
N GLY A 106 7.14 -6.36 2.57
CA GLY A 106 6.86 -7.77 2.83
C GLY A 106 5.36 -8.12 2.76
N ILE A 107 4.59 -7.43 1.93
CA ILE A 107 3.13 -7.59 1.84
C ILE A 107 2.76 -8.90 1.16
N GLY A 108 3.41 -9.26 0.05
CA GLY A 108 3.03 -10.38 -0.79
C GLY A 108 2.79 -11.69 -0.04
N PRO A 109 3.73 -12.18 0.79
CA PRO A 109 3.57 -13.43 1.56
C PRO A 109 2.40 -13.44 2.54
N ARG A 110 1.83 -12.28 2.84
CA ARG A 110 0.72 -12.11 3.80
C ARG A 110 -0.65 -12.08 3.13
N ILE A 111 -0.72 -11.92 1.81
CA ILE A 111 -1.98 -11.87 1.07
C ILE A 111 -2.62 -13.25 1.07
N LYS A 112 -3.91 -13.30 1.39
CA LYS A 112 -4.71 -14.52 1.27
C LYS A 112 -5.19 -14.65 -0.16
N LEU A 113 -4.75 -15.69 -0.83
CA LEU A 113 -5.09 -16.01 -2.22
C LEU A 113 -5.85 -17.32 -2.32
N GLY A 114 -6.70 -17.46 -3.32
CA GLY A 114 -7.23 -18.76 -3.72
C GLY A 114 -6.14 -19.61 -4.37
N LYS A 115 -6.30 -20.92 -4.31
CA LYS A 115 -5.30 -21.90 -4.81
C LYS A 115 -4.93 -21.69 -6.29
N GLY A 116 -5.88 -21.25 -7.11
CA GLY A 116 -5.63 -20.93 -8.51
C GLY A 116 -4.66 -19.75 -8.66
N GLU A 117 -4.88 -18.69 -7.89
CA GLU A 117 -4.08 -17.49 -7.92
C GLU A 117 -2.66 -17.73 -7.34
N GLU A 118 -2.55 -18.50 -6.24
CA GLU A 118 -1.27 -18.93 -5.68
C GLU A 118 -0.40 -19.66 -6.70
N ARG A 119 -0.98 -20.63 -7.45
CA ARG A 119 -0.26 -21.42 -8.46
C ARG A 119 0.30 -20.57 -9.59
N THR A 120 -0.31 -19.43 -9.87
CA THR A 120 0.13 -18.49 -10.91
C THR A 120 1.04 -17.39 -10.38
N GLY A 121 1.55 -17.54 -9.16
CA GLY A 121 2.46 -16.58 -8.53
C GLY A 121 1.78 -15.31 -8.03
N GLY A 122 0.52 -15.40 -7.62
CA GLY A 122 -0.29 -14.25 -7.17
C GLY A 122 0.35 -13.41 -6.08
N HIS A 123 1.14 -14.03 -5.18
CA HIS A 123 1.86 -13.33 -4.11
C HIS A 123 2.91 -12.32 -4.60
N ASP A 124 3.34 -12.41 -5.87
CA ASP A 124 4.29 -11.47 -6.49
C ASP A 124 3.73 -10.75 -7.72
N LYS A 125 2.44 -10.90 -8.03
CA LYS A 125 1.79 -10.14 -9.09
C LYS A 125 1.70 -8.67 -8.72
N THR A 126 2.28 -7.83 -9.56
CA THR A 126 2.39 -6.38 -9.33
C THR A 126 1.03 -5.72 -9.09
N SER A 127 -0.01 -6.10 -9.83
CA SER A 127 -1.37 -5.56 -9.62
C SER A 127 -1.93 -5.93 -8.25
N ILE A 128 -1.86 -7.21 -7.85
CA ILE A 128 -2.35 -7.68 -6.56
C ILE A 128 -1.60 -6.99 -5.40
N LEU A 129 -0.29 -6.81 -5.54
CA LEU A 129 0.54 -6.10 -4.57
C LEU A 129 0.14 -4.63 -4.46
N ALA A 130 -0.11 -3.95 -5.59
CA ALA A 130 -0.54 -2.56 -5.61
C ALA A 130 -1.91 -2.39 -4.94
N ASP A 131 -2.92 -3.15 -5.37
CA ASP A 131 -4.28 -3.11 -4.83
C ASP A 131 -4.28 -3.38 -3.31
N THR A 132 -3.45 -4.34 -2.86
CA THR A 132 -3.31 -4.65 -1.42
C THR A 132 -2.63 -3.51 -0.64
N THR A 133 -1.66 -2.81 -1.24
CA THR A 133 -1.04 -1.65 -0.61
C THR A 133 -2.06 -0.54 -0.39
N GLU A 134 -2.89 -0.25 -1.37
CA GLU A 134 -3.99 0.70 -1.22
C GLU A 134 -5.00 0.23 -0.17
N ALA A 135 -5.36 -1.05 -0.18
CA ALA A 135 -6.26 -1.60 0.84
C ALA A 135 -5.71 -1.46 2.27
N LEU A 136 -4.41 -1.59 2.46
CA LEU A 136 -3.75 -1.36 3.75
C LEU A 136 -3.81 0.11 4.18
N LEU A 137 -3.68 1.08 3.25
CA LEU A 137 -3.90 2.49 3.55
C LEU A 137 -5.34 2.75 4.00
N GLY A 138 -6.32 2.15 3.32
CA GLY A 138 -7.72 2.22 3.72
C GLY A 138 -7.98 1.61 5.10
N ALA A 139 -7.35 0.48 5.42
CA ALA A 139 -7.43 -0.15 6.73
C ALA A 139 -6.84 0.73 7.85
N VAL A 140 -5.72 1.40 7.59
CA VAL A 140 -5.10 2.35 8.52
C VAL A 140 -6.02 3.56 8.75
N GLU A 141 -6.63 4.09 7.70
CA GLU A 141 -7.57 5.21 7.83
C GLU A 141 -8.74 4.84 8.74
N LEU A 142 -9.42 3.73 8.49
CA LEU A 142 -10.55 3.29 9.30
C LEU A 142 -10.17 2.93 10.74
N SER A 143 -8.91 2.54 10.97
CA SER A 143 -8.40 2.17 12.30
C SER A 143 -7.95 3.36 13.14
N ALA A 144 -7.23 4.30 12.52
CA ALA A 144 -6.48 5.35 13.19
C ALA A 144 -6.78 6.77 12.68
N GLY A 145 -7.68 6.89 11.71
CA GLY A 145 -8.13 8.14 11.11
C GLY A 145 -7.21 8.70 10.01
N LEU A 146 -7.78 9.60 9.22
CA LEU A 146 -7.13 10.22 8.06
C LEU A 146 -5.75 10.84 8.36
N PRO A 147 -5.53 11.55 9.49
CA PRO A 147 -4.22 12.11 9.81
C PRO A 147 -3.13 11.03 9.92
N SER A 148 -3.45 9.86 10.47
CA SER A 148 -2.51 8.74 10.59
C SER A 148 -2.23 8.09 9.23
N ALA A 149 -3.27 7.92 8.40
CA ALA A 149 -3.11 7.40 7.05
C ALA A 149 -2.24 8.35 6.18
N LEU A 150 -2.46 9.66 6.25
CA LEU A 150 -1.64 10.65 5.54
C LEU A 150 -0.18 10.65 6.03
N ARG A 151 0.06 10.50 7.34
CA ARG A 151 1.45 10.34 7.84
C ARG A 151 2.13 9.12 7.25
N LEU A 152 1.42 8.00 7.13
CA LEU A 152 1.95 6.80 6.49
C LEU A 152 2.24 7.04 5.01
N VAL A 153 1.32 7.69 4.28
CA VAL A 153 1.53 8.06 2.87
C VAL A 153 2.77 8.94 2.73
N HIS A 154 2.90 10.01 3.51
CA HIS A 154 4.07 10.89 3.45
C HIS A 154 5.37 10.16 3.75
N HIS A 155 5.38 9.31 4.77
CA HIS A 155 6.58 8.52 5.09
C HIS A 155 7.03 7.62 3.93
N LEU A 156 6.08 6.99 3.23
CA LEU A 156 6.36 6.05 2.17
C LEU A 156 6.65 6.72 0.82
N PHE A 157 5.95 7.80 0.49
CA PHE A 157 5.93 8.34 -0.87
C PHE A 157 6.73 9.64 -1.05
N ASP A 158 6.91 10.47 -0.03
CA ASP A 158 7.71 11.69 -0.16
C ASP A 158 9.14 11.42 -0.64
N PRO A 159 9.87 10.40 -0.12
CA PRO A 159 11.18 10.03 -0.63
C PRO A 159 11.16 9.57 -2.10
N LEU A 160 10.11 8.85 -2.53
CA LEU A 160 9.94 8.40 -3.91
C LEU A 160 9.70 9.57 -4.87
N ILE A 161 8.93 10.57 -4.42
CA ILE A 161 8.67 11.79 -5.17
C ILE A 161 9.97 12.57 -5.37
N ASP A 162 10.78 12.73 -4.33
CA ASP A 162 12.05 13.45 -4.38
C ASP A 162 13.05 12.75 -5.30
N GLU A 163 13.06 11.43 -5.33
CA GLU A 163 13.87 10.62 -6.24
C GLU A 163 13.40 10.77 -7.69
N ALA A 164 12.09 10.64 -7.95
CA ALA A 164 11.51 10.81 -9.27
C ALA A 164 11.79 12.20 -9.85
N GLN A 165 11.72 13.24 -9.02
CA GLN A 165 12.08 14.59 -9.40
C GLN A 165 13.55 14.71 -9.83
N ARG A 166 14.49 14.15 -9.05
CA ARG A 166 15.91 14.19 -9.37
C ARG A 166 16.22 13.52 -10.69
N THR A 167 15.61 12.36 -10.91
CA THR A 167 15.75 11.61 -12.16
C THR A 167 15.22 12.39 -13.35
N CYS A 168 14.06 13.04 -13.21
CA CYS A 168 13.46 13.85 -14.27
C CYS A 168 14.34 15.06 -14.66
N LEU A 169 15.02 15.68 -13.70
CA LEU A 169 15.92 16.81 -13.94
C LEU A 169 17.18 16.38 -14.71
N LEU A 170 17.71 15.18 -14.45
CA LEU A 170 18.89 14.67 -15.18
C LEU A 170 18.59 14.46 -16.67
N TYR A 171 17.42 13.89 -16.99
CA TYR A 171 17.02 13.67 -18.40
C TYR A 171 16.68 14.96 -19.17
N THR A 172 16.28 16.02 -18.50
CA THR A 172 15.99 17.32 -19.15
C THR A 172 17.26 18.15 -19.36
N SER A 173 18.31 17.94 -18.59
CA SER A 173 19.61 18.59 -18.75
C SER A 173 20.38 18.06 -19.97
N ASP A 174 20.33 16.74 -20.20
CA ASP A 174 21.02 16.11 -21.35
C ASP A 174 20.34 16.42 -22.70
N ALA A 175 19.05 16.75 -22.70
CA ALA A 175 18.32 17.12 -23.91
C ALA A 175 18.46 18.60 -24.31
N ALA A 176 19.10 19.42 -23.49
CA ALA A 176 19.34 20.84 -23.74
C ALA A 176 20.74 21.12 -24.33
N ASP A 177 21.60 20.11 -24.38
CA ASP A 177 22.99 20.21 -24.89
C ASP A 177 23.17 19.60 -26.30
N GLU A 178 22.09 19.21 -27.00
CA GLU A 178 22.05 18.85 -28.41
C GLU A 178 21.32 19.92 -29.24
#